data_a5aa6005f9065fc6295a9aca117854c6
#
_entry.id   a5aa6005f9065fc6295a9aca117854c6
#
_cell.length_a   1.000
_cell.length_b   1.000
_cell.length_c   1.000
_cell.angle_alpha   90.00
_cell.angle_beta   90.00
_cell.angle_gamma   90.00
#
_symmetry.space_group_name_H-M   'P 1'
#
loop_
_entity.id
_entity.type
_entity.pdbx_description
1 polymer ?
#
loop_
_entity_poly.entity_id
_entity_poly.type
_entity_poly.pdbx_seq_one_letter_code
_entity_poly.pdbx_strand_id
1 'polypeptide(L)'
;MAQKIDKVYQDAVTSGLLPGVSVFAGDRDGNILYSKSLGKASLKEGREDLPFTASTISAIASMSKLMTSVAVLQCVEDGTLDLDADVKPLLPEIGKHGVITGFDDDKNSAILSPNTVGTTAITLRMLLSHTSGHEYDWFSPLLAKWRASRNEQPWTGPTVEHKSVLPLVFPPGTGFAYGAGHDWAGKAVEVATRMSLEEFMRARIWTPLGVEEDASFYPKTKEGMKHRMADLSTLNEKGEPPAVDANFDILFGGTDCLGGAGVFCSAQAYYTFLSAVLRRDPRLLTQESYTELFRPQLDEKCEQALNDYLVLDDAHAHLLGCRIPESIRKTWCFAGLVAKEGQEGRFAKGTTFWGGVPSCQWFIDHETGICGAAVCQILPPMHPGVIALHEELQRGVFGMVEGKYPRSL
;
A
#
# COMPACT_ATOMS: atom_id res chain seq x y z
N MET A 1 -4.90 -20.02 -20.06
CA MET A 1 -4.94 -19.03 -18.96
C MET A 1 -4.39 -17.69 -19.43
N ALA A 2 -3.14 -17.60 -19.95
CA ALA A 2 -2.56 -16.33 -20.42
C ALA A 2 -3.46 -15.56 -21.41
N GLN A 3 -4.01 -16.23 -22.43
CA GLN A 3 -4.93 -15.61 -23.39
C GLN A 3 -6.19 -15.00 -22.76
N LYS A 4 -6.69 -15.58 -21.66
CA LYS A 4 -7.84 -15.02 -20.93
C LYS A 4 -7.43 -13.72 -20.22
N ILE A 5 -6.25 -13.69 -19.58
CA ILE A 5 -5.71 -12.49 -18.95
C ILE A 5 -5.49 -11.41 -20.01
N ASP A 6 -4.85 -11.77 -21.16
CA ASP A 6 -4.64 -10.85 -22.29
C ASP A 6 -5.95 -10.19 -22.71
N LYS A 7 -7.00 -10.99 -22.89
CA LYS A 7 -8.29 -10.51 -23.38
C LYS A 7 -8.93 -9.50 -22.43
N VAL A 8 -8.98 -9.81 -21.12
CA VAL A 8 -9.67 -8.91 -20.17
C VAL A 8 -8.97 -7.56 -20.03
N TYR A 9 -7.62 -7.53 -20.03
CA TYR A 9 -6.89 -6.25 -20.01
C TYR A 9 -6.96 -5.51 -21.35
N GLN A 10 -6.91 -6.22 -22.48
CA GLN A 10 -7.06 -5.60 -23.79
C GLN A 10 -8.46 -4.97 -23.96
N ASP A 11 -9.51 -5.66 -23.53
CA ASP A 11 -10.88 -5.15 -23.57
C ASP A 11 -11.02 -3.90 -22.70
N ALA A 12 -10.40 -3.88 -21.51
CA ALA A 12 -10.41 -2.73 -20.61
C ALA A 12 -9.68 -1.50 -21.20
N VAL A 13 -8.56 -1.71 -21.89
CA VAL A 13 -7.85 -0.63 -22.60
C VAL A 13 -8.66 -0.16 -23.81
N THR A 14 -9.24 -1.08 -24.57
CA THR A 14 -10.02 -0.75 -25.77
C THR A 14 -11.30 0.01 -25.44
N SER A 15 -11.95 -0.31 -24.32
CA SER A 15 -13.14 0.41 -23.82
C SER A 15 -12.82 1.77 -23.18
N GLY A 16 -11.54 2.07 -22.93
CA GLY A 16 -11.10 3.28 -22.24
C GLY A 16 -11.28 3.21 -20.72
N LEU A 17 -11.60 2.05 -20.15
CA LEU A 17 -11.62 1.86 -18.67
C LEU A 17 -10.23 2.03 -18.09
N LEU A 18 -9.19 1.54 -18.77
CA LEU A 18 -7.79 1.75 -18.43
C LEU A 18 -7.10 2.53 -19.57
N PRO A 19 -6.44 3.66 -19.27
CA PRO A 19 -5.54 4.27 -20.26
C PRO A 19 -4.40 3.35 -20.63
N GLY A 20 -3.80 2.73 -19.62
CA GLY A 20 -2.74 1.74 -19.76
C GLY A 20 -2.48 0.99 -18.45
N VAL A 21 -1.78 -0.13 -18.59
CA VAL A 21 -1.49 -1.03 -17.48
C VAL A 21 -0.23 -1.84 -17.78
N SER A 22 0.53 -2.17 -16.73
CA SER A 22 1.58 -3.17 -16.80
C SER A 22 1.38 -4.21 -15.70
N VAL A 23 1.43 -5.48 -16.07
CA VAL A 23 1.09 -6.61 -15.23
C VAL A 23 2.21 -7.62 -15.24
N PHE A 24 2.59 -8.11 -14.07
CA PHE A 24 3.59 -9.15 -13.88
C PHE A 24 3.09 -10.20 -12.89
N ALA A 25 3.45 -11.46 -13.15
CA ALA A 25 3.31 -12.54 -12.20
C ALA A 25 4.43 -13.57 -12.38
N GLY A 26 4.82 -14.22 -11.28
CA GLY A 26 5.87 -15.23 -11.29
C GLY A 26 5.73 -16.25 -10.18
N ASP A 27 6.62 -17.25 -10.23
CA ASP A 27 6.65 -18.35 -9.28
C ASP A 27 7.83 -18.26 -8.30
N ARG A 28 7.84 -19.15 -7.30
CA ARG A 28 8.88 -19.25 -6.27
C ARG A 28 10.27 -19.63 -6.82
N ASP A 29 10.33 -20.17 -8.04
CA ASP A 29 11.58 -20.51 -8.70
C ASP A 29 12.19 -19.30 -9.43
N GLY A 30 11.45 -18.15 -9.45
CA GLY A 30 11.87 -16.91 -10.11
C GLY A 30 11.46 -16.83 -11.58
N ASN A 31 10.67 -17.78 -12.09
CA ASN A 31 10.19 -17.74 -13.45
C ASN A 31 9.05 -16.69 -13.58
N ILE A 32 9.10 -15.91 -14.64
CA ILE A 32 7.97 -15.05 -15.04
C ILE A 32 6.91 -15.94 -15.70
N LEU A 33 5.77 -16.10 -15.04
CA LEU A 33 4.62 -16.85 -15.55
C LEU A 33 3.79 -16.02 -16.54
N TYR A 34 3.72 -14.71 -16.28
CA TYR A 34 2.98 -13.77 -17.10
C TYR A 34 3.58 -12.38 -17.00
N SER A 35 3.70 -11.69 -18.16
CA SER A 35 4.02 -10.27 -18.21
C SER A 35 3.38 -9.63 -19.42
N LYS A 36 2.74 -8.46 -19.24
CA LYS A 36 2.10 -7.71 -20.31
C LYS A 36 2.03 -6.23 -19.97
N SER A 37 2.28 -5.39 -20.96
CA SER A 37 2.02 -3.96 -20.87
C SER A 37 1.14 -3.54 -22.03
N LEU A 38 0.12 -2.71 -21.79
CA LEU A 38 -0.90 -2.31 -22.75
C LEU A 38 -1.24 -0.83 -22.58
N GLY A 39 -1.61 -0.18 -23.67
CA GLY A 39 -2.18 1.16 -23.66
C GLY A 39 -1.16 2.27 -23.52
N LYS A 40 -1.59 3.41 -22.96
CA LYS A 40 -0.87 4.67 -22.88
C LYS A 40 -0.53 5.02 -21.43
N ALA A 41 0.65 5.60 -21.22
CA ALA A 41 1.09 6.07 -19.91
C ALA A 41 0.51 7.45 -19.56
N SER A 42 -0.03 8.16 -20.55
CA SER A 42 -0.58 9.50 -20.39
C SER A 42 -1.76 9.72 -21.32
N LEU A 43 -2.78 10.44 -20.84
CA LEU A 43 -3.85 11.02 -21.65
C LEU A 43 -3.71 12.56 -21.72
N LYS A 44 -2.64 13.10 -21.17
CA LYS A 44 -2.36 14.52 -21.14
C LYS A 44 -1.98 15.04 -22.52
N GLU A 45 -2.49 16.22 -22.90
CA GLU A 45 -2.17 16.88 -24.17
C GLU A 45 -0.65 16.98 -24.39
N GLY A 46 -0.20 16.53 -25.55
CA GLY A 46 1.22 16.49 -25.94
C GLY A 46 2.01 15.30 -25.38
N ARG A 47 1.38 14.37 -24.66
CA ARG A 47 1.99 13.14 -24.15
C ARG A 47 1.19 11.87 -24.46
N GLU A 48 0.18 11.98 -25.30
CA GLU A 48 -0.77 10.89 -25.61
C GLU A 48 -0.13 9.72 -26.37
N ASP A 49 1.04 9.93 -26.96
CA ASP A 49 1.79 8.89 -27.67
C ASP A 49 2.72 8.08 -26.77
N LEU A 50 2.84 8.46 -25.46
CA LEU A 50 3.69 7.73 -24.54
C LEU A 50 3.09 6.35 -24.19
N PRO A 51 3.72 5.23 -24.62
CA PRO A 51 3.18 3.91 -24.33
C PRO A 51 3.34 3.56 -22.85
N PHE A 52 2.38 2.82 -22.30
CA PHE A 52 2.55 2.17 -21.00
C PHE A 52 3.42 0.92 -21.18
N THR A 53 4.58 0.88 -20.55
CA THR A 53 5.57 -0.20 -20.65
C THR A 53 5.91 -0.79 -19.30
N ALA A 54 6.66 -1.87 -19.28
CA ALA A 54 7.20 -2.49 -18.06
C ALA A 54 8.04 -1.51 -17.22
N SER A 55 8.71 -0.56 -17.90
CA SER A 55 9.58 0.46 -17.27
C SER A 55 8.90 1.81 -17.05
N THR A 56 7.61 1.94 -17.31
CA THR A 56 6.84 3.17 -17.02
C THR A 56 6.83 3.44 -15.51
N ILE A 57 7.28 4.61 -15.10
CA ILE A 57 7.33 5.03 -13.70
C ILE A 57 5.94 5.51 -13.29
N SER A 58 5.39 4.87 -12.29
CA SER A 58 4.02 5.07 -11.83
C SER A 58 3.98 5.34 -10.33
N ALA A 59 3.05 6.19 -9.88
CA ALA A 59 2.75 6.30 -8.46
C ALA A 59 2.17 4.97 -7.98
N ILE A 60 2.83 4.32 -7.03
CA ILE A 60 2.36 3.03 -6.48
C ILE A 60 1.59 3.20 -5.17
N ALA A 61 1.53 4.42 -4.66
CA ALA A 61 0.81 4.79 -3.44
C ALA A 61 1.01 3.75 -2.31
N SER A 62 -0.06 3.20 -1.75
CA SER A 62 0.02 2.29 -0.59
C SER A 62 0.77 0.97 -0.84
N MET A 63 1.14 0.65 -2.06
CA MET A 63 2.08 -0.46 -2.32
C MET A 63 3.48 -0.15 -1.77
N SER A 64 3.82 1.13 -1.48
CA SER A 64 5.04 1.57 -0.79
C SER A 64 5.19 0.92 0.60
N LYS A 65 4.08 0.62 1.27
CA LYS A 65 4.06 0.10 2.65
C LYS A 65 4.88 -1.18 2.83
N LEU A 66 4.84 -2.08 1.84
CA LEU A 66 5.64 -3.31 1.91
C LEU A 66 7.14 -3.01 1.91
N MET A 67 7.60 -2.04 1.10
CA MET A 67 9.00 -1.61 1.09
C MET A 67 9.40 -0.96 2.42
N THR A 68 8.51 -0.15 3.00
CA THR A 68 8.73 0.48 4.32
C THR A 68 8.79 -0.55 5.43
N SER A 69 7.94 -1.58 5.41
CA SER A 69 8.00 -2.69 6.37
C SER A 69 9.33 -3.45 6.28
N VAL A 70 9.82 -3.70 5.06
CA VAL A 70 11.15 -4.30 4.84
C VAL A 70 12.26 -3.39 5.40
N ALA A 71 12.21 -2.08 5.14
CA ALA A 71 13.19 -1.13 5.66
C ALA A 71 13.22 -1.08 7.19
N VAL A 72 12.06 -1.10 7.85
CA VAL A 72 11.97 -1.17 9.31
C VAL A 72 12.59 -2.47 9.82
N LEU A 73 12.27 -3.62 9.22
CA LEU A 73 12.83 -4.91 9.65
C LEU A 73 14.34 -4.97 9.44
N GLN A 74 14.90 -4.36 8.39
CA GLN A 74 16.35 -4.23 8.23
C GLN A 74 16.99 -3.41 9.36
N CYS A 75 16.34 -2.33 9.81
CA CYS A 75 16.80 -1.57 10.98
C CYS A 75 16.69 -2.37 12.28
N VAL A 76 15.71 -3.25 12.39
CA VAL A 76 15.58 -4.18 13.54
C VAL A 76 16.69 -5.22 13.53
N GLU A 77 17.02 -5.80 12.37
CA GLU A 77 18.17 -6.71 12.20
C GLU A 77 19.50 -6.05 12.57
N ASP A 78 19.67 -4.78 12.21
CA ASP A 78 20.86 -3.99 12.54
C ASP A 78 20.88 -3.53 14.03
N GLY A 79 19.81 -3.78 14.80
CA GLY A 79 19.67 -3.34 16.21
C GLY A 79 19.50 -1.82 16.38
N THR A 80 19.18 -1.09 15.32
CA THR A 80 18.96 0.37 15.35
C THR A 80 17.52 0.75 15.70
N LEU A 81 16.57 -0.16 15.47
CA LEU A 81 15.18 -0.03 15.87
C LEU A 81 14.72 -1.29 16.61
N ASP A 82 13.66 -1.14 17.41
CA ASP A 82 12.98 -2.23 18.12
C ASP A 82 11.49 -2.16 17.81
N LEU A 83 10.90 -3.30 17.41
CA LEU A 83 9.48 -3.38 17.04
C LEU A 83 8.53 -3.05 18.21
N ASP A 84 8.95 -3.31 19.43
CA ASP A 84 8.11 -3.26 20.63
C ASP A 84 8.46 -2.12 21.58
N ALA A 85 9.54 -1.36 21.31
CA ALA A 85 9.88 -0.16 22.05
C ALA A 85 8.93 1.01 21.74
N ASP A 86 8.73 1.91 22.72
CA ASP A 86 7.99 3.16 22.48
C ASP A 86 8.75 4.07 21.51
N VAL A 87 8.10 4.47 20.42
CA VAL A 87 8.71 5.33 19.40
C VAL A 87 8.69 6.81 19.75
N LYS A 88 7.98 7.24 20.78
CA LYS A 88 7.87 8.67 21.18
C LYS A 88 9.21 9.35 21.44
N PRO A 89 10.25 8.69 22.00
CA PRO A 89 11.56 9.30 22.10
C PRO A 89 12.21 9.65 20.77
N LEU A 90 11.89 8.91 19.69
CA LEU A 90 12.34 9.18 18.33
C LEU A 90 11.42 10.17 17.60
N LEU A 91 10.11 10.10 17.88
CA LEU A 91 9.05 10.81 17.19
C LEU A 91 8.15 11.56 18.19
N PRO A 92 8.61 12.68 18.76
CA PRO A 92 7.93 13.35 19.90
C PRO A 92 6.54 13.91 19.54
N GLU A 93 6.26 14.11 18.24
CA GLU A 93 4.96 14.62 17.77
C GLU A 93 3.89 13.53 17.67
N ILE A 94 4.29 12.25 17.69
CA ILE A 94 3.36 11.14 17.50
C ILE A 94 2.39 11.00 18.68
N GLY A 95 1.08 10.94 18.37
CA GLY A 95 0.03 10.75 19.39
C GLY A 95 -0.13 11.89 20.39
N LYS A 96 0.45 13.07 20.17
CA LYS A 96 0.47 14.20 21.13
C LYS A 96 -0.92 14.76 21.47
N HIS A 97 -1.91 14.56 20.63
CA HIS A 97 -3.27 15.06 20.86
C HIS A 97 -4.15 14.09 21.68
N GLY A 98 -3.66 12.88 21.99
CA GLY A 98 -4.48 11.85 22.64
C GLY A 98 -5.55 11.28 21.71
N VAL A 99 -6.65 10.77 22.28
CA VAL A 99 -7.72 10.11 21.54
C VAL A 99 -8.92 11.04 21.37
N ILE A 100 -9.40 11.22 20.13
CA ILE A 100 -10.65 11.92 19.85
C ILE A 100 -11.83 11.00 20.16
N THR A 101 -12.75 11.44 21.02
CA THR A 101 -13.92 10.68 21.44
C THR A 101 -15.24 11.28 20.98
N GLY A 102 -15.18 12.48 20.39
CA GLY A 102 -16.33 13.19 19.89
C GLY A 102 -15.98 14.57 19.36
N PHE A 103 -17.02 15.33 19.00
CA PHE A 103 -16.90 16.71 18.54
C PHE A 103 -18.05 17.55 19.11
N ASP A 104 -17.74 18.69 19.67
CA ASP A 104 -18.72 19.69 20.16
C ASP A 104 -18.97 20.68 19.00
N ASP A 105 -20.08 20.50 18.30
CA ASP A 105 -20.42 21.33 17.13
C ASP A 105 -20.72 22.78 17.53
N ASP A 106 -21.26 23.04 18.75
CA ASP A 106 -21.54 24.39 19.24
C ASP A 106 -20.27 25.20 19.48
N LYS A 107 -19.21 24.52 19.97
CA LYS A 107 -17.91 25.13 20.23
C LYS A 107 -16.92 24.96 19.07
N ASN A 108 -17.33 24.25 18.04
CA ASN A 108 -16.46 23.88 16.91
C ASN A 108 -15.12 23.26 17.38
N SER A 109 -15.16 22.32 18.33
CA SER A 109 -13.98 21.76 18.96
C SER A 109 -14.08 20.27 19.20
N ALA A 110 -12.95 19.55 19.04
CA ALA A 110 -12.86 18.13 19.36
C ALA A 110 -12.96 17.87 20.85
N ILE A 111 -13.61 16.76 21.21
CA ILE A 111 -13.59 16.20 22.56
C ILE A 111 -12.48 15.16 22.59
N LEU A 112 -11.43 15.44 23.36
CA LEU A 112 -10.26 14.61 23.49
C LEU A 112 -10.22 13.90 24.86
N SER A 113 -9.80 12.65 24.87
CA SER A 113 -9.55 11.94 26.12
C SER A 113 -8.19 12.36 26.69
N PRO A 114 -8.14 13.01 27.88
CA PRO A 114 -6.89 13.48 28.47
C PRO A 114 -6.01 12.33 28.98
N ASN A 115 -6.60 11.17 29.27
CA ASN A 115 -5.91 10.06 29.93
C ASN A 115 -5.00 9.22 29.04
N THR A 116 -4.94 9.54 27.75
CA THR A 116 -4.13 8.77 26.76
C THR A 116 -2.90 9.52 26.29
N VAL A 117 -2.79 10.81 26.58
CA VAL A 117 -1.62 11.60 26.21
C VAL A 117 -0.41 11.16 27.08
N GLY A 118 0.53 10.50 26.43
CA GLY A 118 1.81 10.17 27.07
C GLY A 118 1.85 8.91 27.95
N THR A 119 0.72 8.24 28.19
CA THR A 119 0.68 7.07 29.11
C THR A 119 0.78 5.72 28.42
N THR A 120 0.34 5.61 27.16
CA THR A 120 0.41 4.36 26.39
C THR A 120 1.53 4.45 25.36
N ALA A 121 2.41 3.45 25.34
CA ALA A 121 3.44 3.33 24.32
C ALA A 121 2.81 3.19 22.91
N ILE A 122 3.43 3.84 21.94
CA ILE A 122 3.18 3.58 20.53
C ILE A 122 4.41 2.88 19.99
N THR A 123 4.24 1.70 19.39
CA THR A 123 5.36 0.88 18.92
C THR A 123 5.38 0.77 17.40
N LEU A 124 6.53 0.41 16.81
CA LEU A 124 6.62 0.14 15.36
C LEU A 124 5.68 -1.00 14.96
N ARG A 125 5.54 -2.02 15.81
CA ARG A 125 4.57 -3.11 15.59
C ARG A 125 3.15 -2.57 15.41
N MET A 126 2.71 -1.66 16.26
CA MET A 126 1.39 -1.04 16.18
C MET A 126 1.25 -0.15 14.94
N LEU A 127 2.30 0.56 14.55
CA LEU A 127 2.30 1.41 13.35
C LEU A 127 2.17 0.56 12.07
N LEU A 128 2.95 -0.52 11.95
CA LEU A 128 2.94 -1.41 10.78
C LEU A 128 1.68 -2.29 10.71
N SER A 129 1.02 -2.56 11.84
CA SER A 129 -0.20 -3.36 11.90
C SER A 129 -1.49 -2.55 11.96
N HIS A 130 -1.42 -1.21 11.86
CA HIS A 130 -2.57 -0.32 11.93
C HIS A 130 -3.39 -0.40 13.24
N THR A 131 -2.71 -0.76 14.34
CA THR A 131 -3.32 -0.84 15.68
C THR A 131 -2.90 0.31 16.59
N SER A 132 -2.17 1.31 16.08
CA SER A 132 -1.69 2.47 16.83
C SER A 132 -2.75 3.55 17.11
N GLY A 133 -3.93 3.45 16.49
CA GLY A 133 -4.97 4.47 16.56
C GLY A 133 -4.83 5.60 15.53
N HIS A 134 -3.79 5.59 14.68
CA HIS A 134 -3.69 6.52 13.56
C HIS A 134 -4.61 6.09 12.43
N GLU A 135 -5.50 6.97 12.02
CA GLU A 135 -6.37 6.79 10.86
C GLU A 135 -6.14 7.91 9.85
N TYR A 136 -6.32 7.65 8.58
CA TYR A 136 -6.34 8.71 7.58
C TYR A 136 -7.59 9.58 7.78
N ASP A 137 -7.42 10.89 7.76
CA ASP A 137 -8.47 11.86 8.07
C ASP A 137 -9.61 11.91 7.05
N TRP A 138 -9.41 11.34 5.86
CA TRP A 138 -10.50 11.16 4.89
C TRP A 138 -11.40 9.93 5.15
N PHE A 139 -10.97 8.99 6.01
CA PHE A 139 -11.80 7.87 6.46
C PHE A 139 -12.57 8.19 7.74
N SER A 140 -12.07 9.11 8.56
CA SER A 140 -12.63 9.43 9.87
C SER A 140 -13.47 10.71 9.86
N PRO A 141 -14.79 10.65 10.04
CA PRO A 141 -15.61 11.86 10.16
C PRO A 141 -15.18 12.79 11.29
N LEU A 142 -14.67 12.24 12.41
CA LEU A 142 -14.18 13.04 13.54
C LEU A 142 -12.88 13.76 13.18
N LEU A 143 -11.95 13.10 12.48
CA LEU A 143 -10.70 13.73 12.03
C LEU A 143 -10.96 14.76 10.93
N ALA A 144 -11.91 14.52 10.05
CA ALA A 144 -12.33 15.50 9.06
C ALA A 144 -12.90 16.77 9.73
N LYS A 145 -13.74 16.64 10.77
CA LYS A 145 -14.21 17.77 11.59
C LYS A 145 -13.05 18.45 12.33
N TRP A 146 -12.10 17.69 12.87
CA TRP A 146 -10.87 18.23 13.47
C TRP A 146 -10.10 19.13 12.50
N ARG A 147 -9.86 18.68 11.26
CA ARG A 147 -9.21 19.48 10.22
C ARG A 147 -10.02 20.74 9.88
N ALA A 148 -11.34 20.57 9.63
CA ALA A 148 -12.22 21.68 9.27
C ALA A 148 -12.26 22.78 10.36
N SER A 149 -12.27 22.40 11.65
CA SER A 149 -12.25 23.37 12.78
C SER A 149 -10.98 24.22 12.82
N ARG A 150 -9.92 23.78 12.15
CA ARG A 150 -8.61 24.44 12.05
C ARG A 150 -8.38 25.11 10.68
N ASN A 151 -9.40 25.12 9.80
CA ASN A 151 -9.32 25.57 8.40
C ASN A 151 -8.28 24.78 7.58
N GLU A 152 -8.09 23.51 7.91
CA GLU A 152 -7.19 22.58 7.21
C GLU A 152 -8.00 21.61 6.34
N GLN A 153 -7.40 21.19 5.22
CA GLN A 153 -7.94 20.12 4.38
C GLN A 153 -7.34 18.77 4.78
N PRO A 154 -8.06 17.66 4.60
CA PRO A 154 -7.51 16.33 4.84
C PRO A 154 -6.23 16.06 4.06
N TRP A 155 -5.27 15.37 4.68
CA TRP A 155 -4.03 14.89 4.09
C TRP A 155 -3.15 15.95 3.40
N THR A 156 -3.29 17.21 3.75
CA THR A 156 -2.52 18.31 3.13
C THR A 156 -1.25 18.64 3.88
N GLY A 157 -0.35 19.35 3.19
CA GLY A 157 0.91 19.84 3.74
C GLY A 157 2.13 19.04 3.30
N PRO A 158 3.33 19.61 3.48
CA PRO A 158 4.55 19.08 2.87
C PRO A 158 5.15 17.86 3.58
N THR A 159 5.00 17.74 4.90
CA THR A 159 5.69 16.72 5.68
C THR A 159 4.76 15.67 6.27
N VAL A 160 5.33 14.56 6.77
CA VAL A 160 4.58 13.53 7.50
C VAL A 160 3.85 14.14 8.69
N GLU A 161 4.50 15.06 9.42
CA GLU A 161 3.90 15.73 10.57
C GLU A 161 2.69 16.58 10.18
N HIS A 162 2.77 17.38 9.11
CA HIS A 162 1.61 18.17 8.63
C HIS A 162 0.42 17.27 8.27
N LYS A 163 0.69 16.10 7.69
CA LYS A 163 -0.35 15.16 7.26
C LYS A 163 -0.90 14.33 8.39
N SER A 164 -0.11 14.00 9.42
CA SER A 164 -0.38 12.86 10.30
C SER A 164 -0.31 13.17 11.81
N VAL A 165 0.01 14.42 12.20
CA VAL A 165 -0.12 14.84 13.59
C VAL A 165 -1.59 15.16 13.90
N LEU A 166 -2.35 14.10 14.12
CA LEU A 166 -3.79 14.08 14.38
C LEU A 166 -4.08 13.42 15.70
N PRO A 167 -5.27 13.64 16.29
CA PRO A 167 -5.75 12.79 17.37
C PRO A 167 -5.84 11.33 16.91
N LEU A 168 -5.58 10.41 17.84
CA LEU A 168 -5.82 8.98 17.62
C LEU A 168 -7.34 8.72 17.67
N VAL A 169 -7.81 7.71 16.93
CA VAL A 169 -9.24 7.35 16.95
C VAL A 169 -9.59 6.30 17.99
N PHE A 170 -8.59 5.63 18.55
CA PHE A 170 -8.70 4.74 19.72
C PHE A 170 -7.35 4.64 20.45
N PRO A 171 -7.31 4.14 21.71
CA PRO A 171 -6.07 3.91 22.41
C PRO A 171 -5.17 2.88 21.71
N PRO A 172 -3.84 3.13 21.59
CA PRO A 172 -2.92 2.22 20.94
C PRO A 172 -3.06 0.77 21.41
N GLY A 173 -3.09 -0.18 20.46
CA GLY A 173 -3.22 -1.60 20.69
C GLY A 173 -4.64 -2.11 20.97
N THR A 174 -5.68 -1.27 20.85
CA THR A 174 -7.05 -1.67 21.24
C THR A 174 -8.04 -1.83 20.08
N GLY A 175 -7.64 -1.57 18.86
CA GLY A 175 -8.50 -1.61 17.67
C GLY A 175 -7.68 -1.63 16.40
N PHE A 176 -8.37 -1.46 15.27
CA PHE A 176 -7.77 -1.35 13.94
C PHE A 176 -8.35 -0.13 13.20
N ALA A 177 -7.48 0.67 12.59
CA ALA A 177 -7.86 1.72 11.64
C ALA A 177 -6.73 1.94 10.63
N TYR A 178 -7.06 1.92 9.35
CA TYR A 178 -6.08 2.12 8.28
C TYR A 178 -5.61 3.58 8.21
N GLY A 179 -4.30 3.80 8.34
CA GLY A 179 -3.79 5.17 8.42
C GLY A 179 -2.29 5.31 8.20
N ALA A 180 -1.77 6.44 8.69
CA ALA A 180 -0.41 6.94 8.45
C ALA A 180 0.70 6.20 9.24
N GLY A 181 0.42 5.01 9.77
CA GLY A 181 1.42 4.26 10.56
C GLY A 181 2.73 4.02 9.81
N HIS A 182 2.68 3.69 8.52
CA HIS A 182 3.89 3.48 7.71
C HIS A 182 4.63 4.77 7.38
N ASP A 183 3.95 5.92 7.35
CA ASP A 183 4.61 7.22 7.17
C ASP A 183 5.46 7.53 8.41
N TRP A 184 4.90 7.33 9.62
CA TRP A 184 5.63 7.43 10.88
C TRP A 184 6.74 6.39 11.02
N ALA A 185 6.52 5.15 10.58
CA ALA A 185 7.55 4.12 10.58
C ALA A 185 8.72 4.47 9.65
N GLY A 186 8.45 5.07 8.50
CA GLY A 186 9.48 5.64 7.61
C GLY A 186 10.28 6.75 8.29
N LYS A 187 9.61 7.65 9.02
CA LYS A 187 10.28 8.69 9.83
C LYS A 187 11.16 8.07 10.92
N ALA A 188 10.73 7.00 11.57
CA ALA A 188 11.55 6.29 12.54
C ALA A 188 12.85 5.75 11.91
N VAL A 189 12.77 5.20 10.69
CA VAL A 189 13.96 4.80 9.93
C VAL A 189 14.88 5.99 9.69
N GLU A 190 14.35 7.14 9.22
CA GLU A 190 15.14 8.35 8.96
C GLU A 190 15.88 8.84 10.23
N VAL A 191 15.17 8.93 11.35
CA VAL A 191 15.75 9.39 12.63
C VAL A 191 16.83 8.41 13.12
N ALA A 192 16.54 7.11 13.10
CA ALA A 192 17.46 6.10 13.61
C ALA A 192 18.74 5.97 12.77
N THR A 193 18.62 6.09 11.44
CA THR A 193 19.74 5.89 10.51
C THR A 193 20.45 7.18 10.11
N ARG A 194 19.82 8.33 10.31
CA ARG A 194 20.24 9.65 9.82
C ARG A 194 20.37 9.72 8.29
N MET A 195 19.60 8.87 7.60
CA MET A 195 19.45 8.88 6.15
C MET A 195 18.00 9.25 5.83
N SER A 196 17.75 9.87 4.68
CA SER A 196 16.38 9.93 4.18
C SER A 196 15.88 8.52 3.86
N LEU A 197 14.57 8.28 3.89
CA LEU A 197 14.01 6.98 3.53
C LEU A 197 14.31 6.61 2.06
N GLU A 198 14.43 7.60 1.17
CA GLU A 198 14.93 7.42 -0.21
C GLU A 198 16.34 6.82 -0.23
N GLU A 199 17.29 7.42 0.51
CA GLU A 199 18.68 6.96 0.56
C GLU A 199 18.77 5.57 1.18
N PHE A 200 18.03 5.33 2.26
CA PHE A 200 17.99 4.03 2.91
C PHE A 200 17.46 2.94 1.99
N MET A 201 16.27 3.15 1.40
CA MET A 201 15.66 2.17 0.49
C MET A 201 16.50 1.95 -0.77
N ARG A 202 17.12 3.02 -1.31
CA ARG A 202 18.05 2.90 -2.43
C ARG A 202 19.22 1.98 -2.08
N ALA A 203 19.87 2.21 -0.94
CA ALA A 203 21.04 1.42 -0.51
C ALA A 203 20.70 -0.02 -0.13
N ARG A 204 19.57 -0.25 0.54
CA ARG A 204 19.28 -1.53 1.22
C ARG A 204 18.23 -2.38 0.49
N ILE A 205 17.44 -1.79 -0.43
CA ILE A 205 16.39 -2.51 -1.16
C ILE A 205 16.62 -2.44 -2.67
N TRP A 206 16.68 -1.22 -3.22
CA TRP A 206 16.63 -1.06 -4.68
C TRP A 206 17.95 -1.44 -5.36
N THR A 207 19.09 -0.97 -4.86
CA THR A 207 20.42 -1.33 -5.42
C THR A 207 20.74 -2.82 -5.28
N PRO A 208 20.51 -3.49 -4.14
CA PRO A 208 20.69 -4.94 -4.04
C PRO A 208 19.86 -5.74 -5.04
N LEU A 209 18.72 -5.21 -5.47
CA LEU A 209 17.83 -5.84 -6.46
C LEU A 209 18.11 -5.39 -7.90
N GLY A 210 18.96 -4.37 -8.13
CA GLY A 210 19.24 -3.79 -9.43
C GLY A 210 18.06 -2.99 -10.03
N VAL A 211 17.27 -2.32 -9.18
CA VAL A 211 16.09 -1.55 -9.58
C VAL A 211 16.15 -0.08 -9.15
N GLU A 212 17.31 0.41 -8.75
CA GLU A 212 17.52 1.77 -8.22
C GLU A 212 17.27 2.88 -9.24
N GLU A 213 17.25 2.56 -10.54
CA GLU A 213 16.92 3.51 -11.60
C GLU A 213 15.44 3.49 -11.97
N ASP A 214 14.64 2.66 -11.29
CA ASP A 214 13.22 2.44 -11.56
C ASP A 214 12.33 2.61 -10.32
N ALA A 215 12.89 3.04 -9.17
CA ALA A 215 12.16 3.34 -7.94
C ALA A 215 12.69 4.61 -7.27
N SER A 216 11.79 5.48 -6.78
CA SER A 216 12.15 6.72 -6.10
C SER A 216 10.94 7.38 -5.44
N PHE A 217 11.19 8.15 -4.36
CA PHE A 217 10.23 9.14 -3.84
C PHE A 217 10.21 10.43 -4.68
N TYR A 218 11.27 10.69 -5.44
CA TYR A 218 11.48 11.95 -6.19
C TYR A 218 11.74 11.73 -7.68
N PRO A 219 10.86 11.02 -8.43
CA PRO A 219 11.14 10.64 -9.82
C PRO A 219 11.28 11.84 -10.76
N LYS A 220 10.62 12.98 -10.45
CA LYS A 220 10.69 14.21 -11.24
C LYS A 220 12.08 14.86 -11.23
N THR A 221 12.89 14.58 -10.22
CA THR A 221 14.27 15.11 -10.10
C THR A 221 15.31 14.24 -10.80
N LYS A 222 14.91 13.04 -11.28
CA LYS A 222 15.79 12.07 -11.90
C LYS A 222 15.54 12.02 -13.40
N GLU A 223 16.53 12.44 -14.21
CA GLU A 223 16.40 12.50 -15.68
C GLU A 223 15.95 11.16 -16.30
N GLY A 224 16.52 10.05 -15.84
CA GLY A 224 16.14 8.71 -16.32
C GLY A 224 14.71 8.30 -16.03
N MET A 225 14.04 8.94 -15.04
CA MET A 225 12.67 8.60 -14.64
C MET A 225 11.64 9.56 -15.20
N LYS A 226 11.89 10.88 -15.15
CA LYS A 226 10.88 11.90 -15.42
C LYS A 226 10.20 11.74 -16.79
N HIS A 227 10.94 11.30 -17.80
CA HIS A 227 10.41 11.12 -19.16
C HIS A 227 9.56 9.84 -19.32
N ARG A 228 9.71 8.89 -18.38
CA ARG A 228 8.96 7.63 -18.34
C ARG A 228 7.78 7.66 -17.39
N MET A 229 7.50 8.80 -16.72
CA MET A 229 6.41 8.89 -15.76
C MET A 229 5.06 8.80 -16.46
N ALA A 230 4.19 7.95 -15.91
CA ALA A 230 2.77 7.97 -16.24
C ALA A 230 2.08 9.17 -15.55
N ASP A 231 1.08 9.72 -16.22
CA ASP A 231 0.16 10.69 -15.61
C ASP A 231 -1.08 9.95 -15.06
N LEU A 232 -1.70 10.54 -14.03
CA LEU A 232 -2.96 10.05 -13.51
C LEU A 232 -4.09 10.32 -14.50
N SER A 233 -5.03 9.41 -14.56
CA SER A 233 -6.26 9.54 -15.31
C SER A 233 -7.46 9.31 -14.41
N THR A 234 -8.62 9.80 -14.80
CA THR A 234 -9.86 9.62 -14.05
C THR A 234 -11.00 9.21 -14.97
N LEU A 235 -11.90 8.40 -14.45
CA LEU A 235 -13.21 8.16 -15.05
C LEU A 235 -14.16 9.33 -14.72
N ASN A 236 -15.31 9.39 -15.35
CA ASN A 236 -16.31 10.39 -15.02
C ASN A 236 -16.86 10.20 -13.61
N GLU A 237 -17.73 11.11 -13.13
CA GLU A 237 -18.32 11.08 -11.77
C GLU A 237 -19.11 9.79 -11.48
N LYS A 238 -19.56 9.08 -12.52
CA LYS A 238 -20.24 7.79 -12.38
C LYS A 238 -19.29 6.59 -12.41
N GLY A 239 -17.98 6.83 -12.57
CA GLY A 239 -17.00 5.77 -12.74
C GLY A 239 -17.05 5.09 -14.12
N GLU A 240 -17.55 5.77 -15.16
CA GLU A 240 -17.72 5.19 -16.49
C GLU A 240 -16.61 5.64 -17.45
N PRO A 241 -16.18 4.76 -18.37
CA PRO A 241 -15.23 5.09 -19.43
C PRO A 241 -15.84 6.06 -20.49
N PRO A 242 -15.03 6.73 -21.31
CA PRO A 242 -13.57 6.63 -21.31
C PRO A 242 -12.90 7.47 -20.22
N ALA A 243 -11.73 7.00 -19.76
CA ALA A 243 -10.87 7.77 -18.88
C ALA A 243 -10.34 9.03 -19.58
N VAL A 244 -10.11 10.07 -18.79
CA VAL A 244 -9.52 11.35 -19.20
C VAL A 244 -8.33 11.72 -18.33
N ASP A 245 -7.51 12.69 -18.74
CA ASP A 245 -6.41 13.20 -17.90
C ASP A 245 -6.94 13.73 -16.56
N ALA A 246 -6.25 13.35 -15.47
CA ALA A 246 -6.54 13.85 -14.12
C ALA A 246 -5.43 14.80 -13.69
N ASN A 247 -5.70 16.08 -13.70
CA ASN A 247 -4.78 17.06 -13.12
C ASN A 247 -4.85 17.00 -11.58
N PHE A 248 -4.22 15.97 -11.00
CA PHE A 248 -4.30 15.69 -9.58
C PHE A 248 -2.92 15.34 -9.00
N ASP A 249 -2.56 15.99 -7.90
CA ASP A 249 -1.36 15.64 -7.14
C ASP A 249 -1.66 14.55 -6.11
N ILE A 250 -1.25 13.32 -6.40
CA ILE A 250 -1.48 12.16 -5.52
C ILE A 250 -0.78 12.27 -4.16
N LEU A 251 0.23 13.12 -4.04
CA LEU A 251 0.93 13.37 -2.77
C LEU A 251 0.36 14.54 -1.98
N PHE A 252 -0.65 15.28 -2.52
CA PHE A 252 -1.30 16.42 -1.88
C PHE A 252 -0.28 17.43 -1.33
N GLY A 253 0.71 17.82 -2.15
CA GLY A 253 1.78 18.74 -1.76
C GLY A 253 2.85 18.12 -0.87
N GLY A 254 2.87 16.81 -0.70
CA GLY A 254 3.90 16.11 0.08
C GLY A 254 5.29 16.23 -0.54
N THR A 255 6.28 16.58 0.28
CA THR A 255 7.70 16.67 -0.10
C THR A 255 8.58 15.72 0.70
N ASP A 256 8.08 15.17 1.80
CA ASP A 256 8.76 14.12 2.55
C ASP A 256 8.70 12.77 1.82
N CYS A 257 9.58 11.86 2.22
CA CYS A 257 9.46 10.45 1.88
C CYS A 257 8.27 9.83 2.64
N LEU A 258 7.08 9.86 2.02
CA LEU A 258 5.88 9.28 2.63
C LEU A 258 5.98 7.74 2.57
N GLY A 259 6.40 7.09 3.67
CA GLY A 259 6.62 5.64 3.73
C GLY A 259 5.36 4.82 3.45
N GLY A 260 4.19 5.41 3.67
CA GLY A 260 2.89 4.79 3.39
C GLY A 260 2.38 4.96 1.96
N ALA A 261 2.94 5.90 1.15
CA ALA A 261 2.31 6.24 -0.13
C ALA A 261 3.24 6.88 -1.18
N GLY A 262 4.50 7.23 -0.83
CA GLY A 262 5.29 8.18 -1.61
C GLY A 262 6.16 7.60 -2.72
N VAL A 263 6.29 6.28 -2.82
CA VAL A 263 7.17 5.66 -3.82
C VAL A 263 6.51 5.70 -5.21
N PHE A 264 7.31 6.08 -6.20
CA PHE A 264 7.07 5.88 -7.61
C PHE A 264 7.96 4.75 -8.10
N CYS A 265 7.41 3.81 -8.85
CA CYS A 265 8.13 2.62 -9.26
C CYS A 265 7.63 2.11 -10.61
N SER A 266 8.52 1.47 -11.39
CA SER A 266 8.06 0.73 -12.56
C SER A 266 7.42 -0.61 -12.14
N ALA A 267 6.50 -1.11 -12.96
CA ALA A 267 5.86 -2.40 -12.71
C ALA A 267 6.88 -3.55 -12.66
N GLN A 268 7.90 -3.49 -13.52
CA GLN A 268 8.98 -4.48 -13.53
C GLN A 268 9.81 -4.43 -12.25
N ALA A 269 10.17 -3.23 -11.78
CA ALA A 269 10.94 -3.07 -10.55
C ALA A 269 10.13 -3.52 -9.33
N TYR A 270 8.84 -3.16 -9.26
CA TYR A 270 7.99 -3.64 -8.18
C TYR A 270 7.82 -5.16 -8.20
N TYR A 271 7.65 -5.77 -9.37
CA TYR A 271 7.61 -7.22 -9.50
C TYR A 271 8.94 -7.88 -9.07
N THR A 272 10.09 -7.30 -9.43
CA THR A 272 11.41 -7.79 -9.00
C THR A 272 11.52 -7.81 -7.47
N PHE A 273 11.08 -6.74 -6.82
CA PHE A 273 11.01 -6.66 -5.36
C PHE A 273 10.02 -7.70 -4.79
N LEU A 274 8.81 -7.80 -5.33
CA LEU A 274 7.78 -8.74 -4.88
C LEU A 274 8.23 -10.21 -5.03
N SER A 275 8.89 -10.55 -6.14
CA SER A 275 9.47 -11.87 -6.40
C SER A 275 10.60 -12.19 -5.41
N ALA A 276 11.44 -11.21 -5.06
CA ALA A 276 12.47 -11.38 -4.04
C ALA A 276 11.84 -11.64 -2.66
N VAL A 277 10.77 -10.93 -2.32
CA VAL A 277 10.02 -11.15 -1.06
C VAL A 277 9.36 -12.53 -1.03
N LEU A 278 8.72 -12.98 -2.11
CA LEU A 278 8.14 -14.33 -2.21
C LEU A 278 9.21 -15.42 -1.97
N ARG A 279 10.38 -15.25 -2.56
CA ARG A 279 11.49 -16.22 -2.48
C ARG A 279 12.32 -16.09 -1.20
N ARG A 280 11.98 -15.15 -0.32
CA ARG A 280 12.72 -14.83 0.91
C ARG A 280 14.21 -14.57 0.62
N ASP A 281 14.47 -13.66 -0.33
CA ASP A 281 15.81 -13.33 -0.79
C ASP A 281 16.68 -12.76 0.34
N PRO A 282 17.80 -13.40 0.70
CA PRO A 282 18.64 -12.97 1.83
C PRO A 282 19.33 -11.62 1.63
N ARG A 283 19.28 -11.05 0.43
CA ARG A 283 19.75 -9.67 0.18
C ARG A 283 18.85 -8.62 0.84
N LEU A 284 17.58 -8.96 1.10
CA LEU A 284 16.62 -8.06 1.72
C LEU A 284 16.51 -8.30 3.24
N LEU A 285 16.21 -9.51 3.65
CA LEU A 285 15.93 -9.85 5.05
C LEU A 285 16.45 -11.25 5.40
N THR A 286 16.72 -11.47 6.67
CA THR A 286 16.95 -12.82 7.23
C THR A 286 15.67 -13.66 7.18
N GLN A 287 15.80 -14.99 7.32
CA GLN A 287 14.62 -15.86 7.38
C GLN A 287 13.71 -15.58 8.58
N GLU A 288 14.31 -15.13 9.69
CA GLU A 288 13.57 -14.74 10.91
C GLU A 288 12.72 -13.50 10.63
N SER A 289 13.28 -12.46 10.02
CA SER A 289 12.56 -11.25 9.64
C SER A 289 11.49 -11.50 8.59
N TYR A 290 11.73 -12.40 7.63
CA TYR A 290 10.66 -12.83 6.72
C TYR A 290 9.53 -13.55 7.44
N THR A 291 9.83 -14.35 8.46
CA THR A 291 8.81 -14.99 9.27
C THR A 291 7.99 -13.96 10.03
N GLU A 292 8.66 -12.93 10.58
CA GLU A 292 7.99 -11.82 11.27
C GLU A 292 7.17 -10.94 10.29
N LEU A 293 7.68 -10.67 9.07
CA LEU A 293 6.98 -9.90 8.04
C LEU A 293 5.60 -10.49 7.72
N PHE A 294 5.49 -11.82 7.65
CA PHE A 294 4.25 -12.53 7.28
C PHE A 294 3.46 -13.09 8.47
N ARG A 295 3.98 -12.97 9.69
CA ARG A 295 3.27 -13.40 10.89
C ARG A 295 2.03 -12.53 11.10
N PRO A 296 0.82 -13.11 11.33
CA PRO A 296 -0.33 -12.35 11.79
C PRO A 296 -0.01 -11.53 13.04
N GLN A 297 -0.33 -10.24 13.02
CA GLN A 297 0.02 -9.31 14.08
C GLN A 297 -1.14 -8.96 15.01
N LEU A 298 -2.36 -9.25 14.61
CA LEU A 298 -3.56 -8.85 15.33
C LEU A 298 -3.94 -9.91 16.38
N ASP A 299 -4.25 -9.46 17.59
CA ASP A 299 -5.00 -10.28 18.53
C ASP A 299 -6.47 -10.43 18.09
N GLU A 300 -7.24 -11.23 18.80
CA GLU A 300 -8.62 -11.52 18.44
C GLU A 300 -9.50 -10.25 18.39
N LYS A 301 -9.29 -9.31 19.31
CA LYS A 301 -10.04 -8.04 19.36
C LYS A 301 -9.70 -7.14 18.20
N CYS A 302 -8.42 -6.95 17.90
CA CYS A 302 -7.97 -6.13 16.78
C CYS A 302 -8.32 -6.78 15.44
N GLU A 303 -8.28 -8.12 15.33
CA GLU A 303 -8.73 -8.85 14.15
C GLU A 303 -10.23 -8.70 13.93
N GLN A 304 -11.05 -8.74 14.98
CA GLN A 304 -12.47 -8.45 14.87
C GLN A 304 -12.69 -7.00 14.40
N ALA A 305 -11.98 -6.04 15.01
CA ALA A 305 -12.05 -4.64 14.60
C ALA A 305 -11.66 -4.42 13.12
N LEU A 306 -10.64 -5.12 12.61
CA LEU A 306 -10.31 -5.12 11.19
C LEU A 306 -11.49 -5.59 10.33
N ASN A 307 -12.10 -6.75 10.66
CA ASN A 307 -13.17 -7.28 9.84
C ASN A 307 -14.42 -6.40 9.89
N ASP A 308 -14.74 -5.79 11.03
CA ASP A 308 -15.81 -4.82 11.17
C ASP A 308 -15.51 -3.52 10.36
N TYR A 309 -14.26 -3.06 10.39
CA TYR A 309 -13.80 -1.89 9.65
C TYR A 309 -13.91 -2.08 8.14
N LEU A 310 -13.62 -3.26 7.62
CA LEU A 310 -13.70 -3.58 6.19
C LEU A 310 -15.14 -3.61 5.64
N VAL A 311 -16.15 -3.74 6.50
CA VAL A 311 -17.56 -3.78 6.12
C VAL A 311 -18.35 -2.59 6.67
N LEU A 312 -17.66 -1.56 7.18
CA LEU A 312 -18.28 -0.37 7.78
C LEU A 312 -19.16 0.36 6.78
N ASP A 313 -18.70 0.48 5.54
CA ASP A 313 -19.44 1.00 4.40
C ASP A 313 -18.83 0.51 3.08
N ASP A 314 -19.47 0.82 1.96
CA ASP A 314 -19.04 0.42 0.63
C ASP A 314 -17.62 0.95 0.28
N ALA A 315 -17.24 2.13 0.76
CA ALA A 315 -15.92 2.70 0.51
C ALA A 315 -14.82 1.87 1.18
N HIS A 316 -14.99 1.50 2.46
CA HIS A 316 -14.04 0.64 3.17
C HIS A 316 -13.93 -0.74 2.51
N ALA A 317 -15.04 -1.35 2.16
CA ALA A 317 -15.06 -2.65 1.49
C ALA A 317 -14.32 -2.62 0.13
N HIS A 318 -14.56 -1.58 -0.68
CA HIS A 318 -13.95 -1.43 -2.00
C HIS A 318 -12.47 -1.05 -1.94
N LEU A 319 -12.13 -0.07 -1.08
CA LEU A 319 -10.77 0.48 -1.02
C LEU A 319 -9.79 -0.47 -0.32
N LEU A 320 -10.24 -1.21 0.68
CA LEU A 320 -9.36 -1.95 1.58
C LEU A 320 -9.52 -3.48 1.52
N GLY A 321 -10.66 -3.97 1.07
CA GLY A 321 -11.01 -5.41 1.12
C GLY A 321 -10.31 -6.29 0.08
N CYS A 322 -9.57 -5.73 -0.90
CA CYS A 322 -8.86 -6.47 -1.96
C CYS A 322 -9.74 -7.50 -2.70
N ARG A 323 -11.07 -7.30 -2.70
CA ARG A 323 -12.09 -8.25 -3.19
C ARG A 323 -11.95 -9.67 -2.62
N ILE A 324 -11.40 -9.80 -1.43
CA ILE A 324 -11.49 -11.05 -0.67
C ILE A 324 -12.96 -11.18 -0.22
N PRO A 325 -13.64 -12.31 -0.48
CA PRO A 325 -15.03 -12.50 -0.06
C PRO A 325 -15.26 -12.15 1.41
N GLU A 326 -16.39 -11.53 1.70
CA GLU A 326 -16.73 -11.14 3.07
C GLU A 326 -16.78 -12.35 4.02
N SER A 327 -17.24 -13.48 3.52
CA SER A 327 -17.28 -14.75 4.26
C SER A 327 -15.90 -15.28 4.68
N ILE A 328 -14.81 -14.84 4.03
CA ILE A 328 -13.46 -15.20 4.41
C ILE A 328 -12.97 -14.20 5.44
N ARG A 329 -12.62 -14.67 6.64
CA ARG A 329 -12.04 -13.85 7.69
C ARG A 329 -10.64 -13.36 7.29
N LYS A 330 -10.32 -12.10 7.62
CA LYS A 330 -9.04 -11.46 7.30
C LYS A 330 -8.29 -11.15 8.59
N THR A 331 -6.97 -11.15 8.47
CA THR A 331 -6.06 -10.63 9.49
C THR A 331 -5.01 -9.72 8.82
N TRP A 332 -4.11 -9.16 9.58
CA TRP A 332 -3.06 -8.27 9.09
C TRP A 332 -1.69 -8.77 9.49
N CYS A 333 -0.72 -8.72 8.56
CA CYS A 333 0.70 -8.87 8.83
C CYS A 333 1.45 -7.60 8.37
N PHE A 334 2.75 -7.49 8.62
CA PHE A 334 3.49 -6.30 8.20
C PHE A 334 3.58 -6.14 6.68
N ALA A 335 3.35 -7.20 5.93
CA ALA A 335 3.27 -7.10 4.48
C ALA A 335 1.93 -6.53 3.98
N GLY A 336 0.80 -6.86 4.63
CA GLY A 336 -0.53 -6.41 4.20
C GLY A 336 -1.68 -7.23 4.76
N LEU A 337 -2.82 -7.20 4.05
CA LEU A 337 -4.05 -7.91 4.38
C LEU A 337 -3.90 -9.40 4.05
N VAL A 338 -4.25 -10.28 4.99
CA VAL A 338 -4.10 -11.73 4.87
C VAL A 338 -5.47 -12.41 4.86
N ALA A 339 -5.73 -13.25 3.86
CA ALA A 339 -6.90 -14.13 3.84
C ALA A 339 -6.65 -15.36 4.74
N LYS A 340 -7.49 -15.57 5.75
CA LYS A 340 -7.34 -16.70 6.69
C LYS A 340 -7.80 -18.04 6.11
N GLU A 341 -8.50 -18.00 4.97
CA GLU A 341 -8.96 -19.16 4.21
C GLU A 341 -8.66 -18.94 2.73
N GLY A 342 -8.55 -20.02 1.97
CA GLY A 342 -8.37 -19.95 0.52
C GLY A 342 -9.70 -19.71 -0.21
N GLN A 343 -9.60 -19.22 -1.44
CA GLN A 343 -10.70 -19.19 -2.40
C GLN A 343 -10.35 -20.09 -3.57
N GLU A 344 -11.17 -21.12 -3.80
CA GLU A 344 -10.94 -22.07 -4.89
C GLU A 344 -10.76 -21.37 -6.25
N GLY A 345 -9.75 -21.79 -7.00
CA GLY A 345 -9.42 -21.24 -8.30
C GLY A 345 -8.86 -19.83 -8.30
N ARG A 346 -8.47 -19.26 -7.12
CA ARG A 346 -7.92 -17.91 -7.04
C ARG A 346 -6.70 -17.77 -6.13
N PHE A 347 -6.79 -18.22 -4.89
CA PHE A 347 -5.68 -18.10 -3.93
C PHE A 347 -5.81 -19.13 -2.80
N ALA A 348 -4.68 -19.49 -2.20
CA ALA A 348 -4.63 -20.37 -1.04
C ALA A 348 -4.79 -19.60 0.29
N LYS A 349 -4.95 -20.35 1.39
CA LYS A 349 -4.94 -19.80 2.75
C LYS A 349 -3.62 -19.08 3.03
N GLY A 350 -3.69 -17.96 3.73
CA GLY A 350 -2.52 -17.18 4.09
C GLY A 350 -2.00 -16.27 2.98
N THR A 351 -2.67 -16.22 1.82
CA THR A 351 -2.30 -15.28 0.77
C THR A 351 -2.43 -13.85 1.28
N THR A 352 -1.39 -13.07 1.00
CA THR A 352 -1.28 -11.66 1.40
C THR A 352 -1.53 -10.77 0.21
N PHE A 353 -2.31 -9.70 0.42
CA PHE A 353 -2.72 -8.75 -0.59
C PHE A 353 -2.50 -7.32 -0.12
N TRP A 354 -2.26 -6.42 -1.06
CA TRP A 354 -2.49 -5.00 -0.87
C TRP A 354 -2.56 -4.28 -2.22
N GLY A 355 -2.81 -2.98 -2.18
CA GLY A 355 -2.94 -2.17 -3.37
C GLY A 355 -2.52 -0.72 -3.17
N GLY A 356 -2.78 0.09 -4.19
CA GLY A 356 -2.50 1.53 -4.21
C GLY A 356 -3.63 2.31 -4.85
N VAL A 357 -3.82 3.56 -4.39
CA VAL A 357 -4.90 4.47 -4.81
C VAL A 357 -5.14 4.51 -6.31
N PRO A 358 -4.13 4.52 -7.22
CA PRO A 358 -4.38 4.49 -8.66
C PRO A 358 -4.90 3.14 -9.18
N SER A 359 -5.63 2.40 -8.35
CA SER A 359 -6.17 1.07 -8.63
C SER A 359 -5.10 0.00 -8.90
N CYS A 360 -3.90 0.19 -8.36
CA CYS A 360 -2.84 -0.82 -8.38
C CYS A 360 -3.10 -1.93 -7.35
N GLN A 361 -2.64 -3.14 -7.62
CA GLN A 361 -2.77 -4.26 -6.67
C GLN A 361 -1.59 -5.23 -6.79
N TRP A 362 -1.25 -5.89 -5.67
CA TRP A 362 -0.32 -7.01 -5.63
C TRP A 362 -0.83 -8.14 -4.73
N PHE A 363 -0.31 -9.33 -4.93
CA PHE A 363 -0.54 -10.50 -4.07
C PHE A 363 0.73 -11.36 -3.95
N ILE A 364 0.85 -12.03 -2.81
CA ILE A 364 1.84 -13.10 -2.55
C ILE A 364 1.10 -14.29 -1.95
N ASP A 365 1.18 -15.43 -2.62
CA ASP A 365 0.65 -16.71 -2.18
C ASP A 365 1.81 -17.69 -1.95
N HIS A 366 2.23 -17.81 -0.69
CA HIS A 366 3.35 -18.66 -0.32
C HIS A 366 3.03 -20.15 -0.45
N GLU A 367 1.77 -20.56 -0.22
CA GLU A 367 1.36 -21.95 -0.32
C GLU A 367 1.44 -22.42 -1.78
N THR A 368 0.85 -21.67 -2.68
CA THR A 368 0.91 -21.94 -4.12
C THR A 368 2.26 -21.57 -4.74
N GLY A 369 3.04 -20.70 -4.08
CA GLY A 369 4.34 -20.24 -4.54
C GLY A 369 4.28 -19.27 -5.71
N ILE A 370 3.34 -18.33 -5.68
CA ILE A 370 3.16 -17.33 -6.74
C ILE A 370 3.05 -15.92 -6.16
N CYS A 371 3.43 -14.94 -6.96
CA CYS A 371 3.14 -13.54 -6.70
C CYS A 371 2.77 -12.82 -7.99
N GLY A 372 2.14 -11.66 -7.87
CA GLY A 372 1.83 -10.83 -9.02
C GLY A 372 1.52 -9.40 -8.62
N ALA A 373 1.71 -8.50 -9.58
CA ALA A 373 1.37 -7.09 -9.47
C ALA A 373 0.75 -6.57 -10.76
N ALA A 374 -0.23 -5.68 -10.62
CA ALA A 374 -0.81 -4.90 -11.70
C ALA A 374 -0.68 -3.41 -11.34
N VAL A 375 -0.06 -2.65 -12.23
CA VAL A 375 0.22 -1.23 -12.07
C VAL A 375 -0.48 -0.45 -13.17
N CYS A 376 -1.37 0.45 -12.78
CA CYS A 376 -2.09 1.39 -13.64
C CYS A 376 -2.20 2.75 -12.94
N GLN A 377 -2.74 3.77 -13.63
CA GLN A 377 -2.83 5.12 -13.09
C GLN A 377 -4.25 5.67 -13.31
N ILE A 378 -5.25 5.06 -12.64
CA ILE A 378 -6.67 5.39 -12.83
C ILE A 378 -7.39 5.68 -11.52
N LEU A 379 -8.21 6.72 -11.51
CA LEU A 379 -9.15 7.14 -10.48
C LEU A 379 -10.60 6.93 -10.98
N PRO A 380 -11.60 6.80 -10.10
CA PRO A 380 -11.50 6.85 -8.63
C PRO A 380 -10.69 5.69 -8.05
N PRO A 381 -10.22 5.85 -6.79
CA PRO A 381 -9.42 4.82 -6.11
C PRO A 381 -10.08 3.44 -6.13
N MET A 382 -9.27 2.41 -6.41
CA MET A 382 -9.67 1.00 -6.35
C MET A 382 -10.99 0.71 -7.08
N HIS A 383 -11.16 1.31 -8.26
CA HIS A 383 -12.40 1.21 -9.06
C HIS A 383 -12.83 -0.25 -9.25
N PRO A 384 -14.10 -0.62 -8.94
CA PRO A 384 -14.54 -2.03 -8.92
C PRO A 384 -14.29 -2.80 -10.21
N GLY A 385 -14.50 -2.15 -11.37
CA GLY A 385 -14.25 -2.74 -12.69
C GLY A 385 -12.76 -3.02 -12.93
N VAL A 386 -11.86 -2.15 -12.43
CA VAL A 386 -10.40 -2.35 -12.56
C VAL A 386 -9.92 -3.45 -11.62
N ILE A 387 -10.40 -3.44 -10.37
CA ILE A 387 -10.00 -4.47 -9.40
C ILE A 387 -10.52 -5.87 -9.82
N ALA A 388 -11.65 -5.93 -10.53
CA ALA A 388 -12.12 -7.19 -11.12
C ALA A 388 -11.15 -7.77 -12.16
N LEU A 389 -10.42 -6.91 -12.92
CA LEU A 389 -9.38 -7.39 -13.85
C LEU A 389 -8.21 -8.01 -13.08
N HIS A 390 -7.84 -7.42 -11.94
CA HIS A 390 -6.76 -7.95 -11.09
C HIS A 390 -7.16 -9.27 -10.41
N GLU A 391 -8.44 -9.46 -10.13
CA GLU A 391 -8.98 -10.77 -9.69
C GLU A 391 -8.83 -11.83 -10.80
N GLU A 392 -9.12 -11.49 -12.05
CA GLU A 392 -8.92 -12.40 -13.19
C GLU A 392 -7.43 -12.71 -13.42
N LEU A 393 -6.53 -11.76 -13.17
CA LEU A 393 -5.09 -12.04 -13.14
C LEU A 393 -4.75 -13.11 -12.09
N GLN A 394 -5.24 -12.95 -10.86
CA GLN A 394 -4.99 -13.91 -9.76
C GLN A 394 -5.50 -15.30 -10.15
N ARG A 395 -6.73 -15.41 -10.67
CA ARG A 395 -7.32 -16.68 -11.14
C ARG A 395 -6.51 -17.31 -12.27
N GLY A 396 -6.09 -16.49 -13.23
CA GLY A 396 -5.29 -16.96 -14.36
C GLY A 396 -3.92 -17.49 -13.94
N VAL A 397 -3.22 -16.76 -13.06
CA VAL A 397 -1.89 -17.15 -12.54
C VAL A 397 -1.99 -18.40 -11.66
N PHE A 398 -2.98 -18.45 -10.76
CA PHE A 398 -3.25 -19.63 -9.95
C PHE A 398 -3.46 -20.87 -10.82
N GLY A 399 -4.29 -20.79 -11.87
CA GLY A 399 -4.53 -21.87 -12.80
C GLY A 399 -3.33 -22.28 -13.66
N MET A 400 -2.29 -21.43 -13.81
CA MET A 400 -1.04 -21.80 -14.51
C MET A 400 -0.16 -22.74 -13.70
N VAL A 401 -0.30 -22.72 -12.37
CA VAL A 401 0.54 -23.53 -11.46
C VAL A 401 -0.28 -24.61 -10.72
N GLU A 402 -1.57 -24.68 -10.96
CA GLU A 402 -2.44 -25.68 -10.33
C GLU A 402 -1.92 -27.11 -10.61
N GLY A 403 -1.64 -27.86 -9.54
CA GLY A 403 -1.04 -29.20 -9.63
C GLY A 403 0.48 -29.22 -9.82
N LYS A 404 1.15 -28.07 -10.04
CA LYS A 404 2.61 -28.01 -10.18
C LYS A 404 3.34 -28.10 -8.83
N TYR A 405 2.72 -27.54 -7.78
CA TYR A 405 3.26 -27.57 -6.42
C TYR A 405 2.33 -28.38 -5.50
N PRO A 406 2.84 -29.36 -4.73
CA PRO A 406 2.00 -30.08 -3.77
C PRO A 406 1.52 -29.09 -2.69
N ARG A 407 0.20 -29.08 -2.44
CA ARG A 407 -0.36 -28.33 -1.31
C ARG A 407 0.16 -28.94 -0.02
N SER A 408 0.71 -28.14 0.89
CA SER A 408 0.98 -28.56 2.25
C SER A 408 -0.36 -28.89 2.92
N LEU A 409 -0.55 -30.16 3.29
CA LEU A 409 -1.72 -30.64 4.02
C LEU A 409 -1.77 -30.05 5.44
#